data_11e956a4863e21ce5be89a71d8ea74c8
#
_entry.id   11e956a4863e21ce5be89a71d8ea74c8
#
_cell.length_a   1.000
_cell.length_b   1.000
_cell.length_c   1.000
_cell.angle_alpha   90.00
_cell.angle_beta   90.00
_cell.angle_gamma   90.00
#
_symmetry.space_group_name_H-M   'P 1'
#
loop_
_entity.id
_entity.type
_entity.pdbx_description
1 polymer ?
#
loop_
_entity_poly.entity_id
_entity_poly.type
_entity_poly.pdbx_seq_one_letter_code
_entity_poly.pdbx_strand_id
1 'polypeptide(L)'
;MTRTDHIQLTYRLTFTMPFHCGTGMRVGLIDRTIVRDHDDFLYVPGSTIKGVLREHCEQLARLYEEFDEQMDEAIASPHDEKKALWTLGRRNQPTMITRIFGSHSSPSHLFFDDARQTDKDKGFYDSRGHEQYKSLQTDLATQVRIDRPSRTSVGGALYTSEFGLKNLTFTGSITGWLECTPIETLPGSPTYSLLLLLAGLHLIERIGGNKSTGKGQCCCKITTFTCGNKSYEKADWDTWLKSLEELSYYSSYGVAQEEGK
;
A
#
# COMPACT_ATOMS: atom_id res chain seq x y z
N MET A 1 -12.45 -18.68 -16.34
CA MET A 1 -11.26 -18.33 -17.15
C MET A 1 -10.61 -17.10 -16.58
N THR A 2 -9.29 -17.03 -16.48
CA THR A 2 -8.58 -15.82 -16.08
C THR A 2 -8.61 -14.77 -17.18
N ARG A 3 -8.68 -13.51 -16.80
CA ARG A 3 -8.63 -12.33 -17.68
C ARG A 3 -7.41 -11.50 -17.30
N THR A 4 -6.70 -10.99 -18.30
CA THR A 4 -5.57 -10.09 -18.10
C THR A 4 -5.99 -8.69 -18.51
N ASP A 5 -5.96 -7.76 -17.55
CA ASP A 5 -6.34 -6.37 -17.77
C ASP A 5 -5.14 -5.46 -17.52
N HIS A 6 -4.93 -4.49 -18.39
CA HIS A 6 -4.03 -3.38 -18.10
C HIS A 6 -4.76 -2.39 -17.22
N ILE A 7 -4.21 -2.11 -16.05
CA ILE A 7 -4.77 -1.13 -15.11
C ILE A 7 -3.88 0.10 -15.03
N GLN A 8 -4.51 1.25 -14.93
CA GLN A 8 -3.87 2.51 -14.60
C GLN A 8 -4.75 3.23 -13.58
N LEU A 9 -4.21 3.39 -12.40
CA LEU A 9 -4.89 3.98 -11.26
C LEU A 9 -4.05 5.13 -10.73
N THR A 10 -4.65 6.30 -10.57
CA THR A 10 -4.03 7.45 -9.91
C THR A 10 -4.74 7.71 -8.59
N TYR A 11 -3.97 7.95 -7.56
CA TYR A 11 -4.50 8.27 -6.23
C TYR A 11 -3.85 9.53 -5.67
N ARG A 12 -4.57 10.16 -4.75
CA ARG A 12 -4.11 11.34 -4.01
C ARG A 12 -4.05 11.01 -2.52
N LEU A 13 -2.88 11.26 -1.92
CA LEU A 13 -2.65 11.16 -0.49
C LEU A 13 -2.59 12.55 0.11
N THR A 14 -3.40 12.83 1.12
CA THR A 14 -3.33 14.08 1.89
C THR A 14 -3.07 13.72 3.34
N PHE A 15 -1.93 14.15 3.87
CA PHE A 15 -1.57 13.90 5.27
C PHE A 15 -2.27 14.92 6.19
N THR A 16 -3.03 14.41 7.15
CA THR A 16 -3.68 15.21 8.19
C THR A 16 -2.80 15.40 9.41
N MET A 17 -1.82 14.54 9.60
CA MET A 17 -0.83 14.59 10.69
C MET A 17 0.59 14.55 10.11
N PRO A 18 1.61 15.03 10.85
CA PRO A 18 3.00 14.89 10.45
C PRO A 18 3.35 13.44 10.14
N PHE A 19 4.19 13.21 9.12
CA PHE A 19 4.55 11.88 8.65
C PHE A 19 6.06 11.73 8.50
N HIS A 20 6.53 10.47 8.46
CA HIS A 20 7.94 10.16 8.28
C HIS A 20 8.10 8.99 7.31
N CYS A 21 8.56 9.28 6.10
CA CYS A 21 9.07 8.28 5.17
C CYS A 21 10.59 8.39 5.17
N GLY A 22 11.25 7.54 5.97
CA GLY A 22 12.67 7.69 6.26
C GLY A 22 13.59 7.19 5.16
N THR A 23 14.77 7.82 5.03
CA THR A 23 15.86 7.36 4.17
C THR A 23 16.60 6.15 4.74
N GLY A 24 16.45 5.90 6.05
CA GLY A 24 17.29 4.97 6.79
C GLY A 24 18.69 5.52 7.15
N MET A 25 18.97 6.75 6.78
CA MET A 25 20.27 7.38 7.00
C MET A 25 20.21 8.49 8.05
N ARG A 26 21.36 8.74 8.65
CA ARG A 26 21.62 9.86 9.54
C ARG A 26 22.36 10.97 8.79
N VAL A 27 21.94 12.22 8.98
CA VAL A 27 22.60 13.38 8.38
C VAL A 27 22.88 14.44 9.47
N GLY A 28 24.14 14.70 9.75
CA GLY A 28 24.55 15.64 10.80
C GLY A 28 24.01 15.23 12.18
N LEU A 29 23.21 16.10 12.78
CA LEU A 29 22.58 15.89 14.09
C LEU A 29 21.19 15.24 14.00
N ILE A 30 20.70 14.94 12.79
CA ILE A 30 19.41 14.33 12.58
C ILE A 30 19.63 12.82 12.42
N ASP A 31 19.08 12.04 13.34
CA ASP A 31 19.24 10.59 13.36
C ASP A 31 18.32 9.88 12.35
N ARG A 32 17.19 10.49 12.02
CA ARG A 32 16.22 9.97 11.06
C ARG A 32 15.79 11.05 10.10
N THR A 33 16.28 10.98 8.87
CA THR A 33 15.95 11.92 7.80
C THR A 33 14.80 11.40 6.94
N ILE A 34 14.01 12.32 6.41
CA ILE A 34 12.89 12.03 5.49
C ILE A 34 13.40 12.03 4.04
N VAL A 35 12.76 11.22 3.18
CA VAL A 35 13.13 11.13 1.76
C VAL A 35 12.75 12.39 1.00
N ARG A 36 13.64 12.81 0.09
CA ARG A 36 13.47 13.96 -0.79
C ARG A 36 13.90 13.60 -2.21
N ASP A 37 13.30 14.25 -3.18
CA ASP A 37 13.72 14.12 -4.57
C ASP A 37 14.94 15.04 -4.88
N HIS A 38 15.38 15.04 -6.13
CA HIS A 38 16.55 15.83 -6.57
C HIS A 38 16.32 17.35 -6.49
N ASP A 39 15.07 17.79 -6.46
CA ASP A 39 14.67 19.18 -6.30
C ASP A 39 14.37 19.54 -4.83
N ASP A 40 14.73 18.66 -3.89
CA ASP A 40 14.53 18.80 -2.44
C ASP A 40 13.06 18.81 -1.98
N PHE A 41 12.14 18.33 -2.83
CA PHE A 41 10.75 18.11 -2.43
C PHE A 41 10.56 16.76 -1.78
N LEU A 42 9.70 16.72 -0.76
CA LEU A 42 9.30 15.47 -0.13
C LEU A 42 8.49 14.61 -1.10
N TYR A 43 8.65 13.31 -1.00
CA TYR A 43 7.82 12.34 -1.70
C TYR A 43 7.52 11.12 -0.81
N VAL A 44 6.54 10.32 -1.20
CA VAL A 44 6.26 9.04 -0.54
C VAL A 44 6.71 7.93 -1.49
N PRO A 45 7.71 7.12 -1.11
CA PRO A 45 8.22 6.06 -1.98
C PRO A 45 7.14 5.05 -2.38
N GLY A 46 7.12 4.64 -3.65
CA GLY A 46 6.22 3.62 -4.16
C GLY A 46 6.35 2.29 -3.40
N SER A 47 7.54 1.96 -2.93
CA SER A 47 7.79 0.80 -2.05
C SER A 47 7.05 0.90 -0.72
N THR A 48 6.97 2.09 -0.13
CA THR A 48 6.20 2.35 1.11
C THR A 48 4.70 2.17 0.86
N ILE A 49 4.19 2.70 -0.25
CA ILE A 49 2.79 2.52 -0.66
C ILE A 49 2.48 1.04 -0.89
N LYS A 50 3.33 0.36 -1.67
CA LYS A 50 3.20 -1.08 -1.94
C LYS A 50 3.16 -1.89 -0.64
N GLY A 51 4.03 -1.59 0.33
CA GLY A 51 4.11 -2.30 1.60
C GLY A 51 2.85 -2.12 2.45
N VAL A 52 2.37 -0.88 2.62
CA VAL A 52 1.15 -0.59 3.38
C VAL A 52 -0.09 -1.19 2.70
N LEU A 53 -0.20 -1.04 1.39
CA LEU A 53 -1.31 -1.61 0.62
C LEU A 53 -1.32 -3.13 0.72
N ARG A 54 -0.16 -3.78 0.64
CA ARG A 54 -0.04 -5.22 0.84
C ARG A 54 -0.53 -5.66 2.21
N GLU A 55 -0.12 -4.95 3.28
CA GLU A 55 -0.57 -5.22 4.65
C GLU A 55 -2.11 -5.23 4.74
N HIS A 56 -2.79 -4.23 4.17
CA HIS A 56 -4.25 -4.16 4.16
C HIS A 56 -4.89 -5.25 3.29
N CYS A 57 -4.34 -5.52 2.10
CA CYS A 57 -4.84 -6.59 1.23
C CYS A 57 -4.68 -7.97 1.87
N GLU A 58 -3.57 -8.23 2.57
CA GLU A 58 -3.34 -9.48 3.31
C GLU A 58 -4.33 -9.63 4.47
N GLN A 59 -4.63 -8.54 5.19
CA GLN A 59 -5.64 -8.55 6.25
C GLN A 59 -7.04 -8.86 5.70
N LEU A 60 -7.43 -8.22 4.59
CA LEU A 60 -8.70 -8.49 3.92
C LEU A 60 -8.77 -9.92 3.37
N ALA A 61 -7.71 -10.38 2.69
CA ALA A 61 -7.68 -11.73 2.13
C ALA A 61 -7.88 -12.79 3.21
N ARG A 62 -7.28 -12.62 4.40
CA ARG A 62 -7.47 -13.53 5.54
C ARG A 62 -8.90 -13.57 6.07
N LEU A 63 -9.69 -12.52 5.88
CA LEU A 63 -11.09 -12.50 6.32
C LEU A 63 -12.01 -13.27 5.38
N TYR A 64 -11.63 -13.36 4.10
CA TYR A 64 -12.47 -13.90 3.04
C TYR A 64 -11.97 -15.23 2.46
N GLU A 65 -10.68 -15.58 2.63
CA GLU A 65 -10.17 -16.88 2.18
C GLU A 65 -10.67 -18.00 3.08
N GLU A 66 -11.06 -19.12 2.50
CA GLU A 66 -11.40 -20.33 3.24
C GLU A 66 -10.18 -20.81 4.04
N PHE A 67 -10.40 -21.08 5.31
CA PHE A 67 -9.43 -21.67 6.21
C PHE A 67 -9.35 -23.18 5.95
N ASP A 68 -8.22 -23.66 5.45
CA ASP A 68 -7.94 -25.07 5.35
C ASP A 68 -7.32 -25.55 6.66
N GLU A 69 -8.09 -26.29 7.48
CA GLU A 69 -7.65 -26.84 8.78
C GLU A 69 -6.43 -27.77 8.66
N GLN A 70 -6.19 -28.34 7.49
CA GLN A 70 -5.03 -29.22 7.24
C GLN A 70 -3.77 -28.43 6.84
N MET A 71 -3.92 -27.19 6.43
CA MET A 71 -2.84 -26.27 6.15
C MET A 71 -2.87 -25.18 7.23
N ASP A 72 -2.17 -25.42 8.30
CA ASP A 72 -2.13 -24.62 9.53
C ASP A 72 -1.70 -23.14 9.34
N GLU A 73 -1.89 -22.56 8.14
CA GLU A 73 -1.56 -21.19 7.88
C GLU A 73 -2.14 -20.52 6.65
N ALA A 74 -2.51 -19.29 6.97
CA ALA A 74 -3.01 -18.30 6.07
C ALA A 74 -2.29 -18.28 4.72
N ILE A 75 -3.03 -18.66 3.75
CA ILE A 75 -2.82 -18.56 2.32
C ILE A 75 -2.32 -17.16 1.90
N ALA A 76 -2.54 -16.17 2.74
CA ALA A 76 -2.22 -14.77 2.54
C ALA A 76 -0.82 -14.32 3.04
N SER A 77 0.07 -15.21 3.48
CA SER A 77 1.40 -14.81 3.97
C SER A 77 2.54 -15.26 3.06
N PRO A 78 2.77 -14.58 1.93
CA PRO A 78 3.85 -14.92 1.00
C PRO A 78 5.25 -14.55 1.50
N HIS A 79 5.39 -13.99 2.71
CA HIS A 79 6.67 -13.64 3.32
C HIS A 79 7.39 -14.83 3.98
N ASP A 80 6.71 -15.93 4.24
CA ASP A 80 7.36 -17.13 4.74
C ASP A 80 7.85 -17.98 3.57
N GLU A 81 9.14 -17.87 3.26
CA GLU A 81 9.76 -18.60 2.15
C GLU A 81 9.58 -20.12 2.26
N LYS A 82 9.62 -20.66 3.50
CA LYS A 82 9.45 -22.11 3.72
C LYS A 82 8.02 -22.53 3.39
N LYS A 83 7.04 -21.69 3.73
CA LYS A 83 5.63 -21.94 3.47
C LYS A 83 5.26 -21.72 2.01
N ALA A 84 5.83 -20.67 1.37
CA ALA A 84 5.66 -20.42 -0.05
C ALA A 84 6.14 -21.61 -0.91
N LEU A 85 7.27 -22.23 -0.54
CA LEU A 85 7.77 -23.45 -1.20
C LEU A 85 6.88 -24.66 -0.96
N TRP A 86 6.29 -24.80 0.22
CA TRP A 86 5.39 -25.90 0.57
C TRP A 86 4.05 -25.84 -0.16
N THR A 87 3.57 -24.65 -0.48
CA THR A 87 2.33 -24.42 -1.23
C THR A 87 2.53 -24.49 -2.74
N LEU A 88 3.77 -24.40 -3.23
CA LEU A 88 4.12 -24.64 -4.64
C LEU A 88 3.75 -26.09 -5.01
N GLY A 89 2.79 -26.24 -5.90
CA GLY A 89 2.32 -27.55 -6.37
C GLY A 89 1.04 -28.07 -5.71
N ARG A 90 0.56 -27.46 -4.64
CA ARG A 90 -0.74 -27.80 -4.02
C ARG A 90 -1.88 -26.88 -4.44
N ARG A 91 -1.57 -25.76 -5.09
CA ARG A 91 -2.55 -24.78 -5.57
C ARG A 91 -2.61 -24.81 -7.09
N ASN A 92 -3.82 -24.83 -7.60
CA ASN A 92 -4.06 -24.75 -9.03
C ASN A 92 -3.95 -23.32 -9.56
N GLN A 93 -4.07 -22.31 -8.67
CA GLN A 93 -4.02 -20.91 -9.03
C GLN A 93 -3.22 -20.09 -7.99
N PRO A 94 -2.53 -19.02 -8.41
CA PRO A 94 -1.92 -18.07 -7.49
C PRO A 94 -2.98 -17.39 -6.62
N THR A 95 -2.65 -17.06 -5.37
CA THR A 95 -3.52 -16.26 -4.50
C THR A 95 -3.74 -14.87 -5.07
N MET A 96 -4.81 -14.18 -4.65
CA MET A 96 -5.05 -12.78 -5.01
C MET A 96 -3.85 -11.90 -4.66
N ILE A 97 -3.24 -12.12 -3.49
CA ILE A 97 -2.05 -11.38 -3.03
C ILE A 97 -0.87 -11.58 -3.97
N THR A 98 -0.60 -12.83 -4.38
CA THR A 98 0.48 -13.14 -5.32
C THR A 98 0.25 -12.47 -6.67
N ARG A 99 -0.99 -12.42 -7.14
CA ARG A 99 -1.33 -11.75 -8.42
C ARG A 99 -1.09 -10.25 -8.38
N ILE A 100 -1.36 -9.60 -7.24
CA ILE A 100 -1.20 -8.14 -7.08
C ILE A 100 0.27 -7.80 -6.80
N PHE A 101 0.87 -8.42 -5.78
CA PHE A 101 2.15 -7.99 -5.23
C PHE A 101 3.33 -8.86 -5.64
N GLY A 102 3.04 -10.00 -6.24
CA GLY A 102 4.03 -11.03 -6.54
C GLY A 102 4.44 -11.87 -5.31
N SER A 103 5.21 -12.88 -5.57
CA SER A 103 5.84 -13.77 -4.60
C SER A 103 7.32 -13.97 -4.95
N HIS A 104 8.03 -14.75 -4.13
CA HIS A 104 9.42 -15.12 -4.43
C HIS A 104 9.58 -15.83 -5.80
N SER A 105 8.61 -16.62 -6.19
CA SER A 105 8.63 -17.41 -7.44
C SER A 105 7.91 -16.74 -8.62
N SER A 106 7.11 -15.69 -8.38
CA SER A 106 6.32 -15.02 -9.40
C SER A 106 6.34 -13.51 -9.18
N PRO A 107 7.04 -12.73 -10.03
CA PRO A 107 7.10 -11.29 -9.87
C PRO A 107 5.73 -10.64 -10.11
N SER A 108 5.48 -9.52 -9.46
CA SER A 108 4.32 -8.68 -9.74
C SER A 108 4.47 -7.98 -11.09
N HIS A 109 3.38 -7.88 -11.83
CA HIS A 109 3.30 -7.08 -13.06
C HIS A 109 2.69 -5.69 -12.83
N LEU A 110 2.50 -5.29 -11.56
CA LEU A 110 2.08 -3.96 -11.17
C LEU A 110 3.28 -3.14 -10.69
N PHE A 111 3.36 -1.91 -11.17
CA PHE A 111 4.36 -0.91 -10.82
C PHE A 111 3.71 0.13 -9.92
N PHE A 112 4.38 0.45 -8.84
CA PHE A 112 3.96 1.42 -7.83
C PHE A 112 4.92 2.60 -7.89
N ASP A 113 4.46 3.68 -8.47
CA ASP A 113 5.27 4.88 -8.62
C ASP A 113 5.36 5.67 -7.30
N ASP A 114 6.43 6.44 -7.16
CA ASP A 114 6.56 7.37 -6.04
C ASP A 114 5.44 8.41 -6.08
N ALA A 115 4.79 8.61 -4.93
CA ALA A 115 3.81 9.67 -4.82
C ALA A 115 4.53 11.00 -4.57
N ARG A 116 4.39 11.94 -5.51
CA ARG A 116 5.07 13.24 -5.51
C ARG A 116 4.11 14.35 -5.13
N GLN A 117 4.66 15.45 -4.63
CA GLN A 117 3.86 16.64 -4.31
C GLN A 117 3.15 17.15 -5.58
N THR A 118 1.95 17.69 -5.38
CA THR A 118 1.19 18.29 -6.47
C THR A 118 1.86 19.58 -6.95
N ASP A 119 1.64 19.94 -8.22
CA ASP A 119 2.22 21.16 -8.79
C ASP A 119 1.79 22.41 -8.00
N LYS A 120 0.59 22.38 -7.40
CA LYS A 120 0.10 23.46 -6.56
C LYS A 120 0.97 23.64 -5.31
N ASP A 121 1.34 22.55 -4.64
CA ASP A 121 2.17 22.60 -3.45
C ASP A 121 3.61 23.00 -3.80
N LYS A 122 4.15 22.44 -4.92
CA LYS A 122 5.47 22.83 -5.45
C LYS A 122 5.51 24.32 -5.79
N GLY A 123 4.51 24.83 -6.51
CA GLY A 123 4.42 26.25 -6.87
C GLY A 123 4.36 27.18 -5.68
N PHE A 124 3.80 26.75 -4.55
CA PHE A 124 3.82 27.53 -3.32
C PHE A 124 5.24 27.74 -2.78
N TYR A 125 6.09 26.70 -2.85
CA TYR A 125 7.49 26.79 -2.41
C TYR A 125 8.38 27.50 -3.44
N ASP A 126 8.15 27.26 -4.73
CA ASP A 126 8.95 27.85 -5.83
C ASP A 126 8.66 29.35 -6.00
N SER A 127 7.43 29.80 -5.83
CA SER A 127 7.01 31.22 -6.01
C SER A 127 7.71 32.20 -5.06
N ARG A 128 8.28 31.69 -3.98
CA ARG A 128 8.99 32.51 -2.97
C ARG A 128 10.50 32.61 -3.23
N GLY A 129 11.02 31.98 -4.30
CA GLY A 129 12.36 32.22 -4.83
C GLY A 129 13.54 31.86 -3.93
N HIS A 130 13.34 31.09 -2.87
CA HIS A 130 14.39 30.78 -1.90
C HIS A 130 14.49 29.30 -1.60
N GLU A 131 15.67 28.71 -1.77
CA GLU A 131 15.98 27.33 -1.34
C GLU A 131 15.66 27.11 0.15
N GLN A 132 15.69 28.15 0.96
CA GLN A 132 15.32 28.10 2.39
C GLN A 132 13.88 27.63 2.64
N TYR A 133 12.95 27.89 1.71
CA TYR A 133 11.55 27.49 1.91
C TYR A 133 11.31 25.99 1.62
N LYS A 134 12.16 25.34 0.86
CA LYS A 134 12.08 23.90 0.68
C LYS A 134 12.38 23.14 1.98
N SER A 135 13.25 23.68 2.83
CA SER A 135 13.52 23.15 4.18
C SER A 135 12.32 23.27 5.12
N LEU A 136 11.40 24.19 4.86
CA LEU A 136 10.18 24.39 5.67
C LEU A 136 9.09 23.33 5.45
N GLN A 137 9.33 22.35 4.58
CA GLN A 137 8.39 21.21 4.42
C GLN A 137 8.42 20.25 5.60
N THR A 138 9.38 20.40 6.48
CA THR A 138 9.62 19.47 7.59
C THR A 138 9.74 20.21 8.93
N ASP A 139 9.53 19.43 9.98
CA ASP A 139 9.77 19.83 11.38
C ASP A 139 10.63 18.78 12.06
N LEU A 140 11.45 19.23 13.02
CA LEU A 140 12.35 18.35 13.79
C LEU A 140 11.74 18.06 15.16
N ALA A 141 11.69 16.79 15.52
CA ALA A 141 11.26 16.37 16.84
C ALA A 141 12.35 15.53 17.50
N THR A 142 12.81 16.01 18.64
CA THR A 142 13.74 15.27 19.49
C THR A 142 12.95 14.37 20.43
N GLN A 143 13.34 13.12 20.49
CA GLN A 143 12.68 12.05 21.25
C GLN A 143 13.68 11.36 22.15
N VAL A 144 13.20 10.84 23.28
CA VAL A 144 14.01 10.09 24.22
C VAL A 144 13.36 8.74 24.51
N ARG A 145 14.15 7.70 24.64
CA ARG A 145 13.68 6.42 25.13
C ARG A 145 13.68 6.41 26.66
N ILE A 146 12.51 6.11 27.23
CA ILE A 146 12.36 5.99 28.70
C ILE A 146 12.36 4.50 29.05
N ASP A 147 13.18 4.15 30.05
CA ASP A 147 13.10 2.85 30.71
C ASP A 147 11.88 2.85 31.65
N ARG A 148 10.94 1.94 31.39
CA ARG A 148 9.67 1.91 32.13
C ARG A 148 9.82 1.51 33.61
N PRO A 149 10.64 0.50 33.94
CA PRO A 149 10.85 0.12 35.34
C PRO A 149 11.48 1.25 36.17
N SER A 150 12.56 1.84 35.72
CA SER A 150 13.28 2.89 36.43
C SER A 150 12.67 4.28 36.28
N ARG A 151 11.77 4.48 35.28
CA ARG A 151 11.17 5.76 34.89
C ARG A 151 12.20 6.85 34.53
N THR A 152 13.42 6.43 34.16
CA THR A 152 14.51 7.31 33.76
C THR A 152 14.77 7.22 32.25
N SER A 153 15.43 8.22 31.70
CA SER A 153 15.88 8.16 30.30
C SER A 153 17.00 7.14 30.15
N VAL A 154 16.95 6.35 29.09
CA VAL A 154 18.05 5.45 28.73
C VAL A 154 19.23 6.30 28.26
N GLY A 155 20.41 6.12 28.83
CA GLY A 155 21.62 6.83 28.45
C GLY A 155 21.93 6.64 26.95
N GLY A 156 22.23 7.71 26.23
CA GLY A 156 22.53 7.68 24.78
C GLY A 156 21.32 7.44 23.87
N ALA A 157 20.11 7.43 24.40
CA ALA A 157 18.91 7.16 23.63
C ALA A 157 18.10 8.46 23.29
N LEU A 158 18.78 9.58 23.21
CA LEU A 158 18.24 10.81 22.62
C LEU A 158 18.41 10.73 21.10
N TYR A 159 17.34 10.94 20.35
CA TYR A 159 17.40 10.94 18.88
C TYR A 159 16.49 12.00 18.29
N THR A 160 16.93 12.59 17.21
CA THR A 160 16.20 13.64 16.48
C THR A 160 15.67 13.03 15.17
N SER A 161 14.37 13.19 14.96
CA SER A 161 13.69 12.72 13.76
C SER A 161 13.09 13.89 12.99
N GLU A 162 13.22 13.86 11.69
CA GLU A 162 12.59 14.78 10.76
C GLU A 162 11.22 14.27 10.35
N PHE A 163 10.20 15.13 10.39
CA PHE A 163 8.83 14.79 10.00
C PHE A 163 8.33 15.76 8.93
N GLY A 164 7.71 15.23 7.89
CA GLY A 164 6.97 16.05 6.93
C GLY A 164 5.78 16.73 7.61
N LEU A 165 5.48 17.94 7.21
CA LEU A 165 4.37 18.71 7.76
C LEU A 165 3.02 18.12 7.39
N LYS A 166 2.00 18.42 8.18
CA LYS A 166 0.60 18.12 7.86
C LYS A 166 0.11 18.95 6.67
N ASN A 167 -1.00 18.48 6.07
CA ASN A 167 -1.69 19.09 4.93
C ASN A 167 -0.90 19.08 3.62
N LEU A 168 0.21 18.35 3.55
CA LEU A 168 0.87 18.09 2.27
C LEU A 168 0.10 17.04 1.48
N THR A 169 0.03 17.27 0.17
CA THR A 169 -0.70 16.40 -0.74
C THR A 169 0.24 15.82 -1.79
N PHE A 170 0.13 14.51 -2.00
CA PHE A 170 0.95 13.75 -2.92
C PHE A 170 0.05 13.02 -3.91
N THR A 171 0.48 12.93 -5.15
CA THR A 171 -0.19 12.14 -6.20
C THR A 171 0.74 11.02 -6.62
N GLY A 172 0.23 9.80 -6.60
CA GLY A 172 0.94 8.61 -7.05
C GLY A 172 0.11 7.81 -8.03
N SER A 173 0.75 6.85 -8.71
CA SER A 173 0.10 5.96 -9.67
C SER A 173 0.44 4.49 -9.42
N ILE A 174 -0.47 3.62 -9.83
CA ILE A 174 -0.28 2.17 -9.90
C ILE A 174 -0.64 1.78 -11.32
N THR A 175 0.30 1.19 -12.05
CA THR A 175 0.12 0.83 -13.46
C THR A 175 0.62 -0.58 -13.71
N GLY A 176 0.08 -1.24 -14.72
CA GLY A 176 0.57 -2.54 -15.15
C GLY A 176 -0.52 -3.52 -15.49
N TRP A 177 -0.17 -4.80 -15.50
CA TRP A 177 -1.05 -5.88 -15.88
C TRP A 177 -1.50 -6.68 -14.68
N LEU A 178 -2.80 -6.93 -14.59
CA LEU A 178 -3.41 -7.71 -13.53
C LEU A 178 -4.19 -8.86 -14.13
N GLU A 179 -3.73 -10.07 -13.85
CA GLU A 179 -4.38 -11.30 -14.30
C GLU A 179 -5.18 -11.91 -13.14
N CYS A 180 -6.50 -12.08 -13.33
CA CYS A 180 -7.33 -12.76 -12.35
C CYS A 180 -8.66 -13.21 -12.98
N THR A 181 -9.43 -13.98 -12.21
CA THR A 181 -10.79 -14.38 -12.55
C THR A 181 -11.74 -13.20 -12.40
N PRO A 182 -12.63 -12.93 -13.37
CA PRO A 182 -13.65 -11.89 -13.24
C PRO A 182 -14.78 -12.32 -12.30
N ILE A 183 -15.40 -11.36 -11.64
CA ILE A 183 -16.60 -11.51 -10.81
C ILE A 183 -17.80 -11.18 -11.68
N GLU A 184 -18.49 -12.20 -12.18
CA GLU A 184 -19.59 -12.02 -13.15
C GLU A 184 -20.85 -11.41 -12.51
N THR A 185 -21.02 -11.56 -11.19
CA THR A 185 -22.13 -11.02 -10.41
C THR A 185 -22.12 -9.49 -10.31
N LEU A 186 -20.94 -8.88 -10.45
CA LEU A 186 -20.78 -7.42 -10.31
C LEU A 186 -20.86 -6.69 -11.66
N PRO A 187 -21.45 -5.48 -11.70
CA PRO A 187 -21.52 -4.68 -12.91
C PRO A 187 -20.11 -4.35 -13.43
N GLY A 188 -19.88 -4.56 -14.72
CA GLY A 188 -18.58 -4.38 -15.34
C GLY A 188 -17.57 -5.50 -15.08
N SER A 189 -17.98 -6.53 -14.33
CA SER A 189 -17.20 -7.75 -14.04
C SER A 189 -15.75 -7.47 -13.63
N PRO A 190 -15.52 -6.73 -12.51
CA PRO A 190 -14.17 -6.53 -12.00
C PRO A 190 -13.54 -7.89 -11.65
N THR A 191 -12.21 -7.97 -11.66
CA THR A 191 -11.55 -9.20 -11.22
C THR A 191 -11.41 -9.21 -9.68
N TYR A 192 -11.31 -10.39 -9.08
CA TYR A 192 -11.10 -10.56 -7.64
C TYR A 192 -9.89 -9.77 -7.12
N SER A 193 -8.77 -9.85 -7.82
CA SER A 193 -7.56 -9.10 -7.44
C SER A 193 -7.74 -7.59 -7.55
N LEU A 194 -8.54 -7.12 -8.53
CA LEU A 194 -8.86 -5.71 -8.67
C LEU A 194 -9.73 -5.21 -7.52
N LEU A 195 -10.77 -5.97 -7.16
CA LEU A 195 -11.64 -5.65 -6.02
C LEU A 195 -10.82 -5.56 -4.73
N LEU A 196 -9.94 -6.53 -4.49
CA LEU A 196 -9.06 -6.55 -3.32
C LEU A 196 -8.09 -5.35 -3.31
N LEU A 197 -7.50 -5.00 -4.46
CA LEU A 197 -6.61 -3.85 -4.60
C LEU A 197 -7.32 -2.53 -4.26
N LEU A 198 -8.52 -2.32 -4.78
CA LEU A 198 -9.32 -1.11 -4.52
C LEU A 198 -9.74 -1.03 -3.04
N ALA A 199 -10.16 -2.16 -2.47
CA ALA A 199 -10.50 -2.24 -1.05
C ALA A 199 -9.30 -1.93 -0.15
N GLY A 200 -8.13 -2.49 -0.45
CA GLY A 200 -6.89 -2.20 0.27
C GLY A 200 -6.50 -0.72 0.21
N LEU A 201 -6.64 -0.07 -0.96
CA LEU A 201 -6.38 1.37 -1.11
C LEU A 201 -7.34 2.21 -0.26
N HIS A 202 -8.59 1.79 -0.16
CA HIS A 202 -9.62 2.50 0.64
C HIS A 202 -9.32 2.44 2.13
N LEU A 203 -8.62 1.40 2.60
CA LEU A 203 -8.24 1.21 4.00
C LEU A 203 -6.97 1.95 4.41
N ILE A 204 -6.27 2.60 3.49
CA ILE A 204 -5.05 3.34 3.83
C ILE A 204 -5.39 4.59 4.64
N GLU A 205 -5.16 4.51 5.95
CA GLU A 205 -5.36 5.61 6.90
C GLU A 205 -4.05 6.15 7.45
N ARG A 206 -2.96 5.37 7.41
CA ARG A 206 -1.66 5.76 7.98
C ARG A 206 -0.50 5.22 7.14
N ILE A 207 0.46 6.09 6.86
CA ILE A 207 1.67 5.77 6.10
C ILE A 207 2.91 6.28 6.83
N GLY A 208 3.99 5.50 6.77
CA GLY A 208 5.31 5.86 7.29
C GLY A 208 5.56 5.39 8.72
N GLY A 209 6.58 5.94 9.33
CA GLY A 209 7.01 5.62 10.68
C GLY A 209 6.17 6.26 11.78
N ASN A 210 6.29 5.77 13.00
CA ASN A 210 5.64 6.31 14.19
C ASN A 210 4.09 6.30 14.13
N LYS A 211 3.49 5.37 13.38
CA LYS A 211 2.03 5.20 13.23
C LYS A 211 1.32 5.06 14.58
N SER A 212 1.89 4.29 15.52
CA SER A 212 1.33 4.06 16.87
C SER A 212 1.34 5.29 17.77
N THR A 213 2.18 6.29 17.45
CA THR A 213 2.27 7.55 18.22
C THR A 213 1.55 8.71 17.54
N GLY A 214 0.60 8.40 16.63
CA GLY A 214 -0.28 9.39 16.01
C GLY A 214 0.29 10.07 14.75
N LYS A 215 1.44 9.62 14.25
CA LYS A 215 2.02 10.16 13.01
C LYS A 215 1.50 9.42 11.77
N GLY A 216 1.66 10.07 10.60
CA GLY A 216 1.39 9.46 9.31
C GLY A 216 -0.07 9.31 8.94
N GLN A 217 -1.01 9.86 9.71
CA GLN A 217 -2.43 9.81 9.36
C GLN A 217 -2.67 10.56 8.05
N CYS A 218 -3.36 9.90 7.13
CA CYS A 218 -3.61 10.42 5.79
C CYS A 218 -4.99 9.98 5.27
N CYS A 219 -5.42 10.64 4.21
CA CYS A 219 -6.59 10.27 3.43
C CYS A 219 -6.12 9.90 2.03
N CYS A 220 -6.36 8.64 1.61
CA CYS A 220 -6.10 8.15 0.28
C CYS A 220 -7.38 8.22 -0.54
N LYS A 221 -7.35 8.87 -1.71
CA LYS A 221 -8.50 8.97 -2.62
C LYS A 221 -8.07 8.60 -4.02
N ILE A 222 -8.77 7.66 -4.63
CA ILE A 222 -8.62 7.35 -6.06
C ILE A 222 -9.15 8.55 -6.85
N THR A 223 -8.38 9.04 -7.79
CA THR A 223 -8.73 10.20 -8.65
C THR A 223 -9.11 9.77 -10.04
N THR A 224 -8.37 8.84 -10.64
CA THR A 224 -8.66 8.26 -11.95
C THR A 224 -8.42 6.76 -11.91
N PHE A 225 -9.25 6.01 -12.61
CA PHE A 225 -9.07 4.58 -12.74
C PHE A 225 -9.51 4.12 -14.13
N THR A 226 -8.61 3.43 -14.82
CA THR A 226 -8.89 2.76 -16.10
C THR A 226 -8.49 1.29 -16.02
N CYS A 227 -9.28 0.44 -16.67
CA CYS A 227 -9.01 -0.99 -16.77
C CYS A 227 -9.25 -1.42 -18.22
N GLY A 228 -8.21 -1.88 -18.90
CA GLY A 228 -8.23 -2.05 -20.35
C GLY A 228 -8.51 -0.73 -21.07
N ASN A 229 -9.50 -0.74 -21.93
CA ASN A 229 -9.93 0.45 -22.68
C ASN A 229 -11.07 1.24 -21.99
N LYS A 230 -11.44 0.88 -20.77
CA LYS A 230 -12.59 1.42 -20.06
C LYS A 230 -12.15 2.28 -18.89
N SER A 231 -12.68 3.50 -18.82
CA SER A 231 -12.56 4.37 -17.67
C SER A 231 -13.73 4.15 -16.74
N TYR A 232 -13.47 4.12 -15.45
CA TYR A 232 -14.46 3.93 -14.40
C TYR A 232 -14.56 5.19 -13.55
N GLU A 233 -15.78 5.47 -13.10
CA GLU A 233 -16.06 6.58 -12.19
C GLU A 233 -16.15 6.10 -10.75
N LYS A 234 -16.15 7.05 -9.82
CA LYS A 234 -16.24 6.74 -8.39
C LYS A 234 -17.45 5.87 -8.04
N ALA A 235 -18.60 6.11 -8.69
CA ALA A 235 -19.82 5.35 -8.47
C ALA A 235 -19.67 3.85 -8.79
N ASP A 236 -18.83 3.52 -9.78
CA ASP A 236 -18.60 2.13 -10.19
C ASP A 236 -17.87 1.35 -9.09
N TRP A 237 -16.70 1.84 -8.66
CA TRP A 237 -15.95 1.12 -7.62
C TRP A 237 -16.55 1.24 -6.22
N ASP A 238 -17.29 2.31 -5.90
CA ASP A 238 -18.06 2.40 -4.66
C ASP A 238 -19.14 1.31 -4.60
N THR A 239 -19.71 0.93 -5.76
CA THR A 239 -20.64 -0.19 -5.86
C THR A 239 -19.93 -1.53 -5.62
N TRP A 240 -18.76 -1.74 -6.21
CA TRP A 240 -17.96 -2.95 -5.99
C TRP A 240 -17.52 -3.09 -4.54
N LEU A 241 -17.07 -2.00 -3.90
CA LEU A 241 -16.64 -2.00 -2.51
C LEU A 241 -17.77 -2.31 -1.51
N LYS A 242 -19.04 -2.24 -1.90
CA LYS A 242 -20.16 -2.68 -1.06
C LYS A 242 -20.38 -4.19 -1.07
N SER A 243 -19.74 -4.91 -1.99
CA SER A 243 -19.91 -6.35 -2.20
C SER A 243 -18.59 -7.08 -1.98
N LEU A 244 -17.88 -6.74 -0.89
CA LEU A 244 -16.59 -7.37 -0.57
C LEU A 244 -16.75 -8.86 -0.20
N GLU A 245 -17.94 -9.30 0.19
CA GLU A 245 -18.29 -10.71 0.42
C GLU A 245 -18.02 -11.59 -0.80
N GLU A 246 -18.03 -11.03 -2.00
CA GLU A 246 -17.67 -11.75 -3.23
C GLU A 246 -16.25 -12.30 -3.17
N LEU A 247 -15.34 -11.68 -2.41
CA LEU A 247 -13.96 -12.17 -2.24
C LEU A 247 -13.89 -13.58 -1.66
N SER A 248 -14.91 -14.01 -0.89
CA SER A 248 -14.99 -15.36 -0.30
C SER A 248 -15.18 -16.47 -1.34
N TYR A 249 -15.68 -16.12 -2.53
CA TYR A 249 -15.84 -17.10 -3.62
C TYR A 249 -14.57 -17.30 -4.44
N TYR A 250 -13.50 -16.58 -4.15
CA TYR A 250 -12.21 -16.83 -4.79
C TYR A 250 -11.58 -18.10 -4.22
N SER A 251 -11.52 -19.15 -5.03
CA SER A 251 -10.78 -20.35 -4.67
C SER A 251 -9.43 -20.39 -5.37
N SER A 252 -8.36 -20.47 -4.60
CA SER A 252 -7.02 -20.76 -5.11
C SER A 252 -6.79 -22.27 -5.32
N TYR A 253 -7.70 -23.10 -4.79
CA TYR A 253 -7.79 -24.54 -5.06
C TYR A 253 -8.68 -24.75 -6.27
N GLY A 254 -8.24 -25.58 -7.23
CA GLY A 254 -9.13 -25.96 -8.33
C GLY A 254 -10.36 -26.67 -7.74
N VAL A 255 -11.52 -26.31 -8.24
CA VAL A 255 -12.72 -27.14 -8.06
C VAL A 255 -12.32 -28.53 -8.52
N ALA A 256 -12.28 -29.50 -7.62
CA ALA A 256 -12.23 -30.90 -8.01
C ALA A 256 -13.40 -31.09 -8.97
N GLN A 257 -13.09 -31.34 -10.24
CA GLN A 257 -14.15 -31.81 -11.16
C GLN A 257 -14.69 -33.06 -10.47
N GLU A 258 -15.91 -32.97 -9.95
CA GLU A 258 -16.67 -34.18 -9.68
C GLU A 258 -16.72 -34.94 -11.01
N GLU A 259 -15.79 -35.90 -11.17
CA GLU A 259 -15.91 -36.92 -12.18
C GLU A 259 -17.20 -37.64 -11.86
N GLY A 260 -18.25 -37.27 -12.60
CA GLY A 260 -19.49 -37.97 -12.63
C GLY A 260 -19.19 -39.44 -12.98
N LYS A 261 -19.49 -40.30 -12.02
CA LYS A 261 -19.79 -41.70 -12.30
C LYS A 261 -21.22 -41.83 -12.75
#